data_65515769fc101e2ec0016cebd326f687
#
_entry.id   65515769fc101e2ec0016cebd326f687
#
_cell.length_a   1.000
_cell.length_b   1.000
_cell.length_c   1.000
_cell.angle_alpha   90.00
_cell.angle_beta   90.00
_cell.angle_gamma   90.00
#
_symmetry.space_group_name_H-M   'P 1'
#
loop_
_entity.id
_entity.type
_entity.pdbx_description
1 polymer ?
#
loop_
_entity_poly.entity_id
_entity_poly.type
_entity_poly.pdbx_seq_one_letter_code
_entity_poly.pdbx_strand_id
1 'polypeptide(L)'
;MEKRNRFFRTGIVAVCNVVILAVLLFFFFGGRDFSLEQKEDARLIGASYMTMNNEFYTIISEEVAYRVEAEGDRMILRDPALDPVRQASQIRELLDMGISALVVAPVDADSLADVLTEARDRGVKVIVVDTAVADDIPADCTITSDNYEAGVIIGKYFLQKHNTAKLVVMTHESARSARERVDGFLDTVSANENIQVVKKIECEGQVEIAMPRLQEAIDEGLDFDTVFCLNDLAGMWKTWKRKSAERL
;
A
#
# COMPACT_ATOMS: atom_id res chain seq x y z
N MET A 1 -33.07 39.04 -54.48
CA MET A 1 -33.41 37.67 -54.02
C MET A 1 -32.30 37.04 -53.18
N GLU A 2 -31.06 37.29 -53.45
CA GLU A 2 -29.89 36.64 -52.82
C GLU A 2 -29.70 36.94 -51.32
N LYS A 3 -29.91 38.19 -50.86
CA LYS A 3 -29.80 38.60 -49.45
C LYS A 3 -30.85 37.92 -48.57
N ARG A 4 -32.07 37.65 -49.09
CA ARG A 4 -33.19 37.00 -48.36
C ARG A 4 -32.88 35.50 -48.15
N ASN A 5 -32.27 34.83 -49.14
CA ASN A 5 -31.86 33.45 -49.04
C ASN A 5 -30.68 33.23 -48.07
N ARG A 6 -29.79 34.24 -47.98
CA ARG A 6 -28.64 34.18 -47.05
C ARG A 6 -29.12 34.31 -45.60
N PHE A 7 -30.03 35.20 -45.33
CA PHE A 7 -30.63 35.36 -43.99
C PHE A 7 -31.39 34.09 -43.54
N PHE A 8 -32.15 33.49 -44.46
CA PHE A 8 -32.88 32.25 -44.20
C PHE A 8 -31.96 31.07 -43.90
N ARG A 9 -30.86 30.92 -44.64
CA ARG A 9 -29.84 29.89 -44.42
C ARG A 9 -29.10 30.07 -43.07
N THR A 10 -28.76 31.27 -42.70
CA THR A 10 -28.12 31.60 -41.41
C THR A 10 -29.04 31.29 -40.23
N GLY A 11 -30.37 31.61 -40.38
CA GLY A 11 -31.36 31.28 -39.37
C GLY A 11 -31.52 29.76 -39.15
N ILE A 12 -31.56 28.99 -40.24
CA ILE A 12 -31.63 27.50 -40.15
C ILE A 12 -30.42 26.92 -39.44
N VAL A 13 -29.22 27.39 -39.81
CA VAL A 13 -27.98 26.93 -39.16
C VAL A 13 -27.96 27.25 -37.66
N ALA A 14 -28.43 28.45 -37.28
CA ALA A 14 -28.51 28.85 -35.87
C ALA A 14 -29.49 27.94 -35.10
N VAL A 15 -30.67 27.66 -35.65
CA VAL A 15 -31.67 26.78 -35.04
C VAL A 15 -31.13 25.35 -34.92
N CYS A 16 -30.46 24.80 -35.95
CA CYS A 16 -29.84 23.50 -35.88
C CYS A 16 -28.77 23.39 -34.78
N ASN A 17 -27.93 24.42 -34.63
CA ASN A 17 -26.93 24.43 -33.56
C ASN A 17 -27.56 24.46 -32.16
N VAL A 18 -28.63 25.22 -31.96
CA VAL A 18 -29.37 25.27 -30.70
C VAL A 18 -30.00 23.89 -30.38
N VAL A 19 -30.60 23.25 -31.39
CA VAL A 19 -31.17 21.91 -31.20
C VAL A 19 -30.10 20.87 -30.90
N ILE A 20 -28.95 20.90 -31.59
CA ILE A 20 -27.82 20.01 -31.30
C ILE A 20 -27.30 20.23 -29.90
N LEU A 21 -27.14 21.49 -29.47
CA LEU A 21 -26.71 21.83 -28.14
C LEU A 21 -27.71 21.36 -27.07
N ALA A 22 -29.02 21.55 -27.32
CA ALA A 22 -30.07 21.07 -26.42
C ALA A 22 -30.08 19.52 -26.31
N VAL A 23 -29.86 18.79 -27.42
CA VAL A 23 -29.74 17.34 -27.44
C VAL A 23 -28.49 16.86 -26.71
N LEU A 24 -27.38 17.55 -26.93
CA LEU A 24 -26.12 17.23 -26.19
C LEU A 24 -26.27 17.49 -24.68
N LEU A 25 -26.92 18.60 -24.31
CA LEU A 25 -27.22 18.91 -22.91
C LEU A 25 -28.20 17.88 -22.31
N PHE A 26 -29.20 17.46 -23.07
CA PHE A 26 -30.15 16.41 -22.65
C PHE A 26 -29.41 15.07 -22.42
N PHE A 27 -28.52 14.64 -23.34
CA PHE A 27 -27.71 13.44 -23.15
C PHE A 27 -26.66 13.57 -22.06
N PHE A 28 -26.11 14.79 -21.84
CA PHE A 28 -25.11 15.02 -20.78
C PHE A 28 -25.74 15.17 -19.40
N PHE A 29 -26.92 15.80 -19.30
CA PHE A 29 -27.57 16.12 -18.03
C PHE A 29 -28.89 15.37 -17.79
N GLY A 30 -29.60 14.92 -18.82
CA GLY A 30 -30.90 14.27 -18.70
C GLY A 30 -30.89 12.75 -18.69
N GLY A 31 -29.74 12.11 -18.95
CA GLY A 31 -29.58 10.65 -18.96
C GLY A 31 -28.78 10.07 -17.79
N ARG A 32 -28.34 10.94 -16.91
CA ARG A 32 -27.74 10.52 -15.63
C ARG A 32 -28.67 10.99 -14.52
N ASP A 33 -29.56 10.10 -14.08
CA ASP A 33 -29.97 10.15 -12.69
C ASP A 33 -28.68 9.98 -11.86
N PHE A 34 -28.04 11.11 -11.54
CA PHE A 34 -27.03 11.22 -10.51
C PHE A 34 -27.73 11.24 -9.13
N SER A 35 -28.80 10.48 -8.97
CA SER A 35 -29.16 9.95 -7.69
C SER A 35 -28.15 8.82 -7.45
N LEU A 36 -26.99 9.14 -6.86
CA LEU A 36 -26.41 8.24 -5.90
C LEU A 36 -27.59 7.90 -4.98
N GLU A 37 -28.24 6.76 -5.18
CA GLU A 37 -29.05 6.14 -4.13
C GLU A 37 -28.09 5.95 -2.97
N GLN A 38 -27.91 6.99 -2.16
CA GLN A 38 -27.23 6.87 -0.89
C GLN A 38 -28.14 5.96 -0.09
N LYS A 39 -27.68 4.71 0.10
CA LYS A 39 -28.31 3.79 1.01
C LYS A 39 -28.51 4.54 2.33
N GLU A 40 -29.76 4.68 2.79
CA GLU A 40 -30.11 5.47 3.97
C GLU A 40 -29.29 5.05 5.22
N ASP A 41 -28.73 3.81 5.19
CA ASP A 41 -27.90 3.18 6.23
C ASP A 41 -26.47 2.84 5.70
N ALA A 42 -25.88 3.68 4.85
CA ALA A 42 -24.51 3.44 4.38
C ALA A 42 -23.51 3.42 5.54
N ARG A 43 -22.79 2.30 5.69
CA ARG A 43 -21.75 2.17 6.71
C ARG A 43 -20.51 2.96 6.30
N LEU A 44 -19.81 3.47 7.31
CA LEU A 44 -18.53 4.10 7.13
C LEU A 44 -17.43 3.10 7.53
N ILE A 45 -16.49 2.82 6.64
CA ILE A 45 -15.36 1.93 6.84
C ILE A 45 -14.09 2.75 6.88
N GLY A 46 -13.31 2.62 7.94
CA GLY A 46 -11.99 3.24 8.05
C GLY A 46 -10.91 2.33 7.43
N ALA A 47 -9.91 2.91 6.82
CA ALA A 47 -8.73 2.19 6.35
C ALA A 47 -7.46 2.96 6.71
N SER A 48 -6.43 2.24 7.20
CA SER A 48 -5.11 2.80 7.47
C SER A 48 -4.04 1.75 7.18
N TYR A 49 -3.17 2.03 6.22
CA TYR A 49 -2.06 1.15 5.84
C TYR A 49 -0.74 1.79 6.25
N MET A 50 0.36 1.03 6.27
CA MET A 50 1.68 1.55 6.70
C MET A 50 2.07 2.85 6.00
N THR A 51 1.91 2.90 4.68
CA THR A 51 2.17 4.07 3.85
C THR A 51 1.53 3.91 2.48
N MET A 52 1.03 4.99 1.92
CA MET A 52 0.54 5.01 0.54
C MET A 52 1.66 5.26 -0.49
N ASN A 53 2.90 5.47 -0.04
CA ASN A 53 4.09 5.51 -0.91
C ASN A 53 4.57 4.10 -1.33
N ASN A 54 3.72 3.09 -1.21
CA ASN A 54 3.97 1.73 -1.63
C ASN A 54 2.80 1.25 -2.50
N GLU A 55 3.08 0.93 -3.75
CA GLU A 55 2.07 0.48 -4.73
C GLU A 55 1.27 -0.74 -4.23
N PHE A 56 1.90 -1.61 -3.44
CA PHE A 56 1.22 -2.75 -2.82
C PHE A 56 0.01 -2.32 -1.97
N TYR A 57 0.16 -1.29 -1.12
CA TYR A 57 -0.95 -0.80 -0.31
C TYR A 57 -1.96 0.01 -1.13
N THR A 58 -1.52 0.66 -2.21
CA THR A 58 -2.44 1.33 -3.14
C THR A 58 -3.38 0.32 -3.79
N ILE A 59 -2.86 -0.82 -4.28
CA ILE A 59 -3.65 -1.90 -4.89
C ILE A 59 -4.64 -2.50 -3.86
N ILE A 60 -4.19 -2.78 -2.64
CA ILE A 60 -5.08 -3.28 -1.57
C ILE A 60 -6.18 -2.27 -1.27
N SER A 61 -5.82 -1.00 -1.11
CA SER A 61 -6.76 0.07 -0.80
C SER A 61 -7.83 0.24 -1.87
N GLU A 62 -7.43 0.23 -3.14
CA GLU A 62 -8.34 0.36 -4.28
C GLU A 62 -9.32 -0.82 -4.35
N GLU A 63 -8.85 -2.06 -4.16
CA GLU A 63 -9.72 -3.23 -4.17
C GLU A 63 -10.68 -3.25 -2.98
N VAL A 64 -10.23 -2.87 -1.78
CA VAL A 64 -11.09 -2.74 -0.60
C VAL A 64 -12.14 -1.66 -0.82
N ALA A 65 -11.73 -0.47 -1.32
CA ALA A 65 -12.64 0.62 -1.63
C ALA A 65 -13.70 0.19 -2.65
N TYR A 66 -13.28 -0.46 -3.73
CA TYR A 66 -14.19 -0.97 -4.76
C TYR A 66 -15.25 -1.92 -4.18
N ARG A 67 -14.85 -2.84 -3.29
CA ARG A 67 -15.79 -3.78 -2.65
C ARG A 67 -16.74 -3.07 -1.68
N VAL A 68 -16.23 -2.15 -0.88
CA VAL A 68 -17.03 -1.36 0.06
C VAL A 68 -18.07 -0.53 -0.69
N GLU A 69 -17.66 0.16 -1.75
CA GLU A 69 -18.54 1.02 -2.54
C GLU A 69 -19.57 0.20 -3.35
N ALA A 70 -19.21 -0.99 -3.82
CA ALA A 70 -20.14 -1.88 -4.50
C ALA A 70 -21.31 -2.34 -3.62
N GLU A 71 -21.12 -2.37 -2.29
CA GLU A 71 -22.16 -2.63 -1.31
C GLU A 71 -22.96 -1.37 -0.91
N GLY A 72 -22.65 -0.21 -1.49
CA GLY A 72 -23.26 1.08 -1.16
C GLY A 72 -22.75 1.70 0.15
N ASP A 73 -21.65 1.19 0.69
CA ASP A 73 -20.95 1.72 1.86
C ASP A 73 -19.87 2.74 1.44
N ARG A 74 -19.18 3.38 2.38
CA ARG A 74 -18.15 4.39 2.10
C ARG A 74 -16.86 4.06 2.82
N MET A 75 -15.71 4.24 2.16
CA MET A 75 -14.40 4.08 2.77
C MET A 75 -13.71 5.43 3.01
N ILE A 76 -13.07 5.57 4.15
CA ILE A 76 -12.17 6.70 4.46
C ILE A 76 -10.77 6.14 4.71
N LEU A 77 -9.84 6.53 3.86
CA LEU A 77 -8.44 6.18 3.97
C LEU A 77 -7.66 7.23 4.78
N ARG A 78 -6.72 6.76 5.60
CA ARG A 78 -5.69 7.57 6.27
C ARG A 78 -4.31 7.01 5.96
N ASP A 79 -3.37 7.89 5.64
CA ASP A 79 -1.97 7.55 5.40
C ASP A 79 -1.11 8.03 6.58
N PRO A 80 -0.58 7.12 7.40
CA PRO A 80 0.33 7.46 8.49
C PRO A 80 1.75 7.75 8.02
N ALA A 81 2.10 7.41 6.78
CA ALA A 81 3.42 7.60 6.20
C ALA A 81 4.55 7.04 7.10
N LEU A 82 4.40 5.78 7.52
CA LEU A 82 5.33 5.03 8.40
C LEU A 82 5.49 5.58 9.82
N ASP A 83 4.61 6.49 10.25
CA ASP A 83 4.62 7.02 11.62
C ASP A 83 3.56 6.31 12.48
N PRO A 84 3.96 5.45 13.45
CA PRO A 84 3.02 4.68 14.26
C PRO A 84 2.18 5.56 15.21
N VAL A 85 2.72 6.70 15.67
CA VAL A 85 1.99 7.64 16.53
C VAL A 85 0.91 8.35 15.72
N ARG A 86 1.24 8.74 14.49
CA ARG A 86 0.28 9.31 13.54
C ARG A 86 -0.79 8.30 13.20
N GLN A 87 -0.44 7.03 12.99
CA GLN A 87 -1.41 5.97 12.71
C GLN A 87 -2.44 5.84 13.83
N ALA A 88 -2.00 5.74 15.08
CA ALA A 88 -2.89 5.66 16.22
C ALA A 88 -3.81 6.89 16.35
N SER A 89 -3.28 8.11 16.10
CA SER A 89 -4.08 9.34 16.11
C SER A 89 -5.14 9.34 15.00
N GLN A 90 -4.76 8.97 13.79
CA GLN A 90 -5.67 8.90 12.63
C GLN A 90 -6.76 7.83 12.82
N ILE A 91 -6.44 6.71 13.46
CA ILE A 91 -7.45 5.70 13.79
C ILE A 91 -8.46 6.28 14.79
N ARG A 92 -8.04 7.03 15.82
CA ARG A 92 -8.98 7.70 16.74
C ARG A 92 -9.89 8.68 16.02
N GLU A 93 -9.34 9.46 15.06
CA GLU A 93 -10.18 10.34 14.23
C GLU A 93 -11.24 9.54 13.46
N LEU A 94 -10.87 8.38 12.88
CA LEU A 94 -11.83 7.51 12.20
C LEU A 94 -12.90 6.97 13.17
N LEU A 95 -12.51 6.57 14.38
CA LEU A 95 -13.44 6.13 15.42
C LEU A 95 -14.41 7.24 15.80
N ASP A 96 -13.94 8.48 15.92
CA ASP A 96 -14.77 9.66 16.24
C ASP A 96 -15.71 10.04 15.09
N MET A 97 -15.37 9.66 13.85
CA MET A 97 -16.26 9.79 12.69
C MET A 97 -17.36 8.72 12.64
N GLY A 98 -17.33 7.73 13.55
CA GLY A 98 -18.34 6.67 13.65
C GLY A 98 -18.19 5.57 12.62
N ILE A 99 -16.96 5.15 12.30
CA ILE A 99 -16.74 3.98 11.44
C ILE A 99 -17.33 2.72 12.10
N SER A 100 -17.83 1.81 11.27
CA SER A 100 -18.35 0.51 11.70
C SER A 100 -17.33 -0.62 11.62
N ALA A 101 -16.31 -0.44 10.76
CA ALA A 101 -15.17 -1.35 10.66
C ALA A 101 -13.89 -0.57 10.32
N LEU A 102 -12.76 -1.13 10.71
CA LEU A 102 -11.42 -0.64 10.43
C LEU A 102 -10.63 -1.72 9.70
N VAL A 103 -10.08 -1.39 8.53
CA VAL A 103 -9.07 -2.21 7.84
C VAL A 103 -7.71 -1.58 8.11
N VAL A 104 -6.79 -2.32 8.71
CA VAL A 104 -5.51 -1.77 9.15
C VAL A 104 -4.33 -2.68 8.79
N ALA A 105 -3.26 -2.09 8.22
CA ALA A 105 -1.93 -2.67 8.19
C ALA A 105 -1.05 -1.86 9.15
N PRO A 106 -0.66 -2.41 10.33
CA PRO A 106 0.05 -1.67 11.34
C PRO A 106 1.46 -1.27 10.87
N VAL A 107 1.85 -0.03 11.15
CA VAL A 107 3.25 0.45 10.95
C VAL A 107 4.19 -0.27 11.90
N ASP A 108 3.71 -0.51 13.11
CA ASP A 108 4.42 -1.23 14.16
C ASP A 108 3.45 -2.19 14.86
N ALA A 109 3.91 -3.42 15.09
CA ALA A 109 3.06 -4.51 15.58
C ALA A 109 2.46 -4.26 16.97
N ASP A 110 3.16 -3.50 17.82
CA ASP A 110 2.82 -3.29 19.22
C ASP A 110 2.12 -1.93 19.47
N SER A 111 2.33 -0.97 18.58
CA SER A 111 1.94 0.45 18.79
C SER A 111 0.44 0.72 18.78
N LEU A 112 -0.37 -0.22 18.27
CA LEU A 112 -1.82 -0.03 18.11
C LEU A 112 -2.67 -0.63 19.23
N ALA A 113 -2.07 -1.22 20.27
CA ALA A 113 -2.79 -1.94 21.33
C ALA A 113 -3.94 -1.13 21.94
N ASP A 114 -3.66 0.10 22.37
CA ASP A 114 -4.65 0.97 23.02
C ASP A 114 -5.79 1.34 22.08
N VAL A 115 -5.46 1.77 20.85
CA VAL A 115 -6.48 2.27 19.91
C VAL A 115 -7.31 1.14 19.30
N LEU A 116 -6.77 -0.06 19.12
CA LEU A 116 -7.56 -1.22 18.68
C LEU A 116 -8.43 -1.79 19.81
N THR A 117 -7.98 -1.70 21.05
CA THR A 117 -8.82 -1.97 22.21
C THR A 117 -9.98 -0.98 22.28
N GLU A 118 -9.73 0.31 22.11
CA GLU A 118 -10.75 1.35 22.04
C GLU A 118 -11.74 1.09 20.88
N ALA A 119 -11.25 0.70 19.70
CA ALA A 119 -12.09 0.35 18.55
C ALA A 119 -13.07 -0.78 18.89
N ARG A 120 -12.57 -1.86 19.49
CA ARG A 120 -13.39 -2.98 19.95
C ARG A 120 -14.43 -2.55 20.97
N ASP A 121 -14.04 -1.74 21.97
CA ASP A 121 -14.94 -1.30 23.05
C ASP A 121 -16.05 -0.38 22.50
N ARG A 122 -15.80 0.31 21.39
CA ARG A 122 -16.80 1.07 20.62
C ARG A 122 -17.62 0.20 19.65
N GLY A 123 -17.36 -1.11 19.58
CA GLY A 123 -18.08 -2.06 18.71
C GLY A 123 -17.64 -2.03 17.24
N VAL A 124 -16.52 -1.36 16.94
CA VAL A 124 -15.93 -1.31 15.60
C VAL A 124 -15.22 -2.63 15.28
N LYS A 125 -15.51 -3.22 14.11
CA LYS A 125 -14.85 -4.44 13.66
C LYS A 125 -13.44 -4.15 13.17
N VAL A 126 -12.44 -4.87 13.69
CA VAL A 126 -11.03 -4.70 13.36
C VAL A 126 -10.56 -5.81 12.45
N ILE A 127 -10.14 -5.46 11.24
CA ILE A 127 -9.60 -6.35 10.22
C ILE A 127 -8.13 -5.96 9.97
N VAL A 128 -7.22 -6.81 10.41
CA VAL A 128 -5.78 -6.63 10.20
C VAL A 128 -5.37 -7.31 8.90
N VAL A 129 -4.60 -6.62 8.07
CA VAL A 129 -4.14 -7.13 6.77
C VAL A 129 -2.63 -7.01 6.61
N ASP A 130 -2.04 -7.92 5.80
CA ASP A 130 -0.63 -7.97 5.41
C ASP A 130 0.33 -8.31 6.56
N THR A 131 0.36 -7.53 7.61
CA THR A 131 1.24 -7.74 8.77
C THR A 131 0.41 -7.78 10.05
N ALA A 132 0.67 -8.80 10.88
CA ALA A 132 -0.09 -8.98 12.11
C ALA A 132 0.34 -7.99 13.21
N VAL A 133 -0.62 -7.62 14.06
CA VAL A 133 -0.36 -7.00 15.37
C VAL A 133 0.18 -8.05 16.35
N ALA A 134 0.62 -7.61 17.54
CA ALA A 134 0.99 -8.54 18.61
C ALA A 134 -0.20 -9.42 19.04
N ASP A 135 0.07 -10.62 19.53
CA ASP A 135 -0.93 -11.66 19.72
C ASP A 135 -1.99 -11.33 20.79
N ASP A 136 -1.69 -10.40 21.70
CA ASP A 136 -2.58 -9.89 22.75
C ASP A 136 -3.43 -8.69 22.30
N ILE A 137 -3.19 -8.16 21.09
CA ILE A 137 -3.95 -7.04 20.54
C ILE A 137 -5.22 -7.56 19.85
N PRO A 138 -6.41 -7.00 20.18
CA PRO A 138 -7.67 -7.50 19.64
C PRO A 138 -7.82 -7.23 18.15
N ALA A 139 -8.15 -8.28 17.40
CA ALA A 139 -8.58 -8.20 16.00
C ALA A 139 -9.72 -9.20 15.77
N ASP A 140 -10.75 -8.80 15.00
CA ASP A 140 -11.84 -9.72 14.61
C ASP A 140 -11.38 -10.67 13.49
N CYS A 141 -10.46 -10.22 12.64
CA CYS A 141 -9.87 -11.01 11.56
C CYS A 141 -8.45 -10.52 11.27
N THR A 142 -7.54 -11.46 11.02
CA THR A 142 -6.18 -11.17 10.55
C THR A 142 -5.94 -11.96 9.27
N ILE A 143 -5.52 -11.26 8.20
CA ILE A 143 -5.25 -11.83 6.87
C ILE A 143 -3.80 -11.52 6.52
N THR A 144 -2.94 -12.54 6.62
CA THR A 144 -1.50 -12.42 6.33
C THR A 144 -1.05 -13.54 5.41
N SER A 145 0.08 -13.35 4.74
CA SER A 145 0.83 -14.45 4.10
C SER A 145 1.64 -15.20 5.15
N ASP A 146 2.01 -16.44 4.84
CA ASP A 146 3.03 -17.15 5.61
C ASP A 146 4.41 -16.57 5.27
N ASN A 147 4.78 -15.50 5.99
CA ASN A 147 6.00 -14.76 5.71
C ASN A 147 7.26 -15.53 6.10
N TYR A 148 7.18 -16.36 7.14
CA TYR A 148 8.30 -17.21 7.52
C TYR A 148 8.58 -18.26 6.42
N GLU A 149 7.56 -18.99 5.96
CA GLU A 149 7.73 -19.95 4.86
C GLU A 149 8.16 -19.27 3.55
N ALA A 150 7.70 -18.04 3.27
CA ALA A 150 8.21 -17.25 2.14
C ALA A 150 9.73 -17.04 2.24
N GLY A 151 10.23 -16.70 3.43
CA GLY A 151 11.66 -16.62 3.72
C GLY A 151 12.39 -17.94 3.52
N VAL A 152 11.82 -19.03 4.02
CA VAL A 152 12.36 -20.41 3.87
C VAL A 152 12.46 -20.80 2.40
N ILE A 153 11.45 -20.53 1.59
CA ILE A 153 11.44 -20.81 0.14
C ILE A 153 12.59 -20.08 -0.55
N ILE A 154 12.77 -18.78 -0.25
CA ILE A 154 13.86 -17.98 -0.81
C ILE A 154 15.22 -18.54 -0.35
N GLY A 155 15.37 -18.89 0.93
CA GLY A 155 16.57 -19.49 1.49
C GLY A 155 16.94 -20.80 0.82
N LYS A 156 15.98 -21.71 0.63
CA LYS A 156 16.16 -22.97 -0.09
C LYS A 156 16.61 -22.74 -1.54
N TYR A 157 15.96 -21.79 -2.25
CA TYR A 157 16.35 -21.42 -3.60
C TYR A 157 17.77 -20.85 -3.65
N PHE A 158 18.10 -19.98 -2.69
CA PHE A 158 19.42 -19.37 -2.58
C PHE A 158 20.52 -20.43 -2.41
N LEU A 159 20.33 -21.40 -1.50
CA LEU A 159 21.28 -22.50 -1.26
C LEU A 159 21.49 -23.40 -2.48
N GLN A 160 20.51 -23.53 -3.37
CA GLN A 160 20.68 -24.27 -4.63
C GLN A 160 21.60 -23.56 -5.63
N LYS A 161 21.77 -22.24 -5.51
CA LYS A 161 22.54 -21.40 -6.45
C LYS A 161 23.89 -20.96 -5.91
N HIS A 162 24.04 -20.88 -4.58
CA HIS A 162 25.19 -20.30 -3.91
C HIS A 162 25.70 -21.21 -2.81
N ASN A 163 26.98 -21.59 -2.90
CA ASN A 163 27.68 -22.37 -1.85
C ASN A 163 28.38 -21.45 -0.85
N THR A 164 28.67 -20.22 -1.20
CA THR A 164 29.33 -19.21 -0.37
C THR A 164 28.67 -17.86 -0.62
N ALA A 165 28.56 -17.03 0.40
CA ALA A 165 28.11 -15.64 0.26
C ALA A 165 28.51 -14.79 1.47
N LYS A 166 28.78 -13.50 1.21
CA LYS A 166 28.84 -12.43 2.21
C LYS A 166 27.58 -11.58 2.07
N LEU A 167 26.61 -11.82 2.95
CA LEU A 167 25.28 -11.25 2.87
C LEU A 167 25.17 -9.90 3.58
N VAL A 168 24.64 -8.90 2.90
CA VAL A 168 23.92 -7.79 3.53
C VAL A 168 22.43 -8.13 3.55
N VAL A 169 21.79 -7.97 4.70
CA VAL A 169 20.36 -8.26 4.88
C VAL A 169 19.64 -6.95 5.14
N MET A 170 18.70 -6.61 4.24
CA MET A 170 17.82 -5.46 4.42
C MET A 170 16.64 -5.86 5.30
N THR A 171 16.37 -5.08 6.38
CA THR A 171 15.37 -5.40 7.41
C THR A 171 14.31 -4.31 7.55
N HIS A 172 13.20 -4.67 8.22
CA HIS A 172 12.17 -3.77 8.70
C HIS A 172 11.67 -4.31 10.04
N GLU A 173 12.31 -3.88 11.12
CA GLU A 173 12.15 -4.53 12.43
C GLU A 173 10.80 -4.26 13.09
N SER A 174 10.12 -3.14 12.78
CA SER A 174 8.79 -2.83 13.33
C SER A 174 7.66 -3.65 12.67
N ALA A 175 7.85 -4.12 11.43
CA ALA A 175 6.87 -4.90 10.69
C ALA A 175 7.04 -6.41 10.93
N ARG A 176 6.04 -7.06 11.54
CA ARG A 176 6.09 -8.49 11.85
C ARG A 176 6.27 -9.35 10.60
N SER A 177 5.57 -9.05 9.51
CA SER A 177 5.68 -9.76 8.22
C SER A 177 7.11 -9.73 7.66
N ALA A 178 7.80 -8.61 7.84
CA ALA A 178 9.19 -8.45 7.39
C ALA A 178 10.17 -9.25 8.27
N ARG A 179 10.01 -9.19 9.60
CA ARG A 179 10.81 -10.01 10.54
C ARG A 179 10.69 -11.49 10.22
N GLU A 180 9.46 -12.01 10.16
CA GLU A 180 9.18 -13.41 9.86
C GLU A 180 9.85 -13.87 8.56
N ARG A 181 9.79 -13.05 7.50
CA ARG A 181 10.43 -13.36 6.21
C ARG A 181 11.94 -13.37 6.28
N VAL A 182 12.52 -12.40 6.98
CA VAL A 182 13.97 -12.34 7.23
C VAL A 182 14.42 -13.56 8.06
N ASP A 183 13.69 -13.88 9.12
CA ASP A 183 14.02 -15.00 10.00
C ASP A 183 13.95 -16.34 9.26
N GLY A 184 12.89 -16.59 8.49
CA GLY A 184 12.77 -17.81 7.68
C GLY A 184 13.91 -17.97 6.66
N PHE A 185 14.35 -16.87 6.06
CA PHE A 185 15.51 -16.86 5.17
C PHE A 185 16.80 -17.18 5.94
N LEU A 186 17.06 -16.45 7.03
CA LEU A 186 18.28 -16.60 7.82
C LEU A 186 18.40 -17.99 8.45
N ASP A 187 17.32 -18.50 9.03
CA ASP A 187 17.29 -19.85 9.61
C ASP A 187 17.63 -20.91 8.56
N THR A 188 17.10 -20.74 7.35
CA THR A 188 17.37 -21.68 6.25
C THR A 188 18.82 -21.61 5.79
N VAL A 189 19.38 -20.41 5.58
CA VAL A 189 20.76 -20.28 5.05
C VAL A 189 21.82 -20.56 6.12
N SER A 190 21.50 -20.46 7.41
CA SER A 190 22.40 -20.79 8.52
C SER A 190 22.89 -22.24 8.51
N ALA A 191 22.21 -23.14 7.80
CA ALA A 191 22.63 -24.51 7.59
C ALA A 191 23.94 -24.61 6.79
N ASN A 192 24.39 -23.53 6.14
CA ASN A 192 25.65 -23.49 5.40
C ASN A 192 26.62 -22.47 6.03
N GLU A 193 27.65 -22.99 6.72
CA GLU A 193 28.66 -22.15 7.42
C GLU A 193 29.47 -21.21 6.51
N ASN A 194 29.46 -21.44 5.20
CA ASN A 194 30.12 -20.55 4.22
C ASN A 194 29.27 -19.35 3.80
N ILE A 195 28.04 -19.24 4.32
CA ILE A 195 27.18 -18.08 4.12
C ILE A 195 27.25 -17.20 5.38
N GLN A 196 27.79 -16.00 5.24
CA GLN A 196 28.03 -15.10 6.36
C GLN A 196 27.19 -13.85 6.22
N VAL A 197 26.41 -13.51 7.24
CA VAL A 197 25.73 -12.21 7.33
C VAL A 197 26.75 -11.18 7.83
N VAL A 198 27.17 -10.27 6.95
CA VAL A 198 28.19 -9.27 7.28
C VAL A 198 27.57 -7.97 7.80
N LYS A 199 26.34 -7.64 7.42
CA LYS A 199 25.62 -6.45 7.94
C LYS A 199 24.10 -6.66 7.81
N LYS A 200 23.34 -6.23 8.81
CA LYS A 200 21.89 -5.99 8.70
C LYS A 200 21.68 -4.49 8.54
N ILE A 201 20.79 -4.07 7.65
CA ILE A 201 20.48 -2.68 7.36
C ILE A 201 18.97 -2.48 7.48
N GLU A 202 18.56 -1.71 8.48
CA GLU A 202 17.17 -1.29 8.61
C GLU A 202 16.79 -0.33 7.48
N CYS A 203 15.71 -0.63 6.75
CA CYS A 203 15.32 0.16 5.58
C CYS A 203 13.80 0.43 5.47
N GLU A 204 13.04 0.03 6.49
CA GLU A 204 11.58 0.22 6.54
C GLU A 204 10.86 -0.31 5.27
N GLY A 205 11.52 -1.22 4.54
CA GLY A 205 11.01 -1.76 3.28
C GLY A 205 10.88 -0.73 2.14
N GLN A 206 11.51 0.44 2.25
CA GLN A 206 11.40 1.56 1.30
C GLN A 206 12.69 1.76 0.52
N VAL A 207 12.57 1.98 -0.81
CA VAL A 207 13.73 2.20 -1.68
C VAL A 207 14.49 3.48 -1.32
N GLU A 208 13.78 4.52 -0.89
CA GLU A 208 14.34 5.82 -0.51
C GLU A 208 15.23 5.74 0.73
N ILE A 209 15.02 4.72 1.58
CA ILE A 209 15.82 4.46 2.77
C ILE A 209 16.86 3.38 2.49
N ALA A 210 16.47 2.30 1.83
CA ALA A 210 17.34 1.16 1.51
C ALA A 210 18.55 1.59 0.68
N MET A 211 18.32 2.39 -0.36
CA MET A 211 19.35 2.76 -1.32
C MET A 211 20.46 3.63 -0.72
N PRO A 212 20.18 4.73 0.01
CA PRO A 212 21.25 5.52 0.65
C PRO A 212 22.04 4.71 1.67
N ARG A 213 21.37 3.91 2.51
CA ARG A 213 22.04 3.10 3.56
C ARG A 213 22.91 1.99 2.98
N LEU A 214 22.49 1.38 1.87
CA LEU A 214 23.34 0.42 1.18
C LEU A 214 24.54 1.11 0.49
N GLN A 215 24.32 2.31 -0.10
CA GLN A 215 25.41 3.09 -0.68
C GLN A 215 26.45 3.50 0.38
N GLU A 216 26.00 3.93 1.58
CA GLU A 216 26.89 4.22 2.71
C GLU A 216 27.74 3.00 3.08
N ALA A 217 27.14 1.80 3.18
CA ALA A 217 27.90 0.58 3.46
C ALA A 217 28.94 0.26 2.37
N ILE A 218 28.63 0.56 1.09
CA ILE A 218 29.59 0.42 -0.03
C ILE A 218 30.73 1.44 0.10
N ASP A 219 30.41 2.69 0.39
CA ASP A 219 31.38 3.78 0.51
C ASP A 219 32.32 3.59 1.72
N GLU A 220 31.81 2.94 2.80
CA GLU A 220 32.59 2.48 3.95
C GLU A 220 33.55 1.32 3.64
N GLY A 221 33.46 0.74 2.44
CA GLY A 221 34.28 -0.38 2.00
C GLY A 221 33.83 -1.74 2.55
N LEU A 222 32.55 -1.89 2.91
CA LEU A 222 32.01 -3.17 3.38
C LEU A 222 32.20 -4.24 2.30
N ASP A 223 32.84 -5.35 2.65
CA ASP A 223 33.10 -6.50 1.77
C ASP A 223 31.88 -7.43 1.79
N PHE A 224 31.06 -7.37 0.74
CA PHE A 224 29.92 -8.25 0.51
C PHE A 224 29.72 -8.53 -0.97
N ASP A 225 29.06 -9.62 -1.30
CA ASP A 225 28.79 -10.04 -2.69
C ASP A 225 27.28 -10.22 -2.96
N THR A 226 26.47 -10.28 -1.92
CA THR A 226 25.03 -10.57 -2.01
C THR A 226 24.23 -9.66 -1.08
N VAL A 227 23.04 -9.26 -1.54
CA VAL A 227 22.06 -8.53 -0.73
C VAL A 227 20.76 -9.30 -0.72
N PHE A 228 20.27 -9.65 0.46
CA PHE A 228 18.91 -10.12 0.65
C PHE A 228 18.01 -8.94 0.97
N CYS A 229 16.91 -8.81 0.23
CA CYS A 229 15.92 -7.76 0.42
C CYS A 229 14.59 -8.38 0.87
N LEU A 230 14.03 -7.85 1.96
CA LEU A 230 12.78 -8.32 2.55
C LEU A 230 11.57 -8.16 1.60
N ASN A 231 11.63 -7.22 0.66
CA ASN A 231 10.64 -6.97 -0.37
C ASN A 231 11.30 -6.43 -1.66
N ASP A 232 10.50 -6.22 -2.70
CA ASP A 232 10.94 -5.73 -4.01
C ASP A 232 11.40 -4.26 -3.98
N LEU A 233 10.72 -3.39 -3.20
CA LEU A 233 11.11 -1.98 -3.07
C LEU A 233 12.52 -1.83 -2.49
N ALA A 234 12.85 -2.58 -1.43
CA ALA A 234 14.20 -2.59 -0.87
C ALA A 234 15.23 -3.12 -1.88
N GLY A 235 14.80 -3.95 -2.86
CA GLY A 235 15.65 -4.51 -3.92
C GLY A 235 15.82 -3.65 -5.18
N MET A 236 15.10 -2.54 -5.32
CA MET A 236 15.09 -1.73 -6.54
C MET A 236 16.37 -0.92 -6.80
N TRP A 237 17.34 -0.89 -5.86
CA TRP A 237 18.60 -0.14 -5.98
C TRP A 237 19.41 -0.47 -7.26
N LYS A 238 19.37 -1.73 -7.75
CA LYS A 238 20.04 -2.13 -9.00
C LYS A 238 19.51 -1.41 -10.24
N THR A 239 18.22 -1.22 -10.31
CA THR A 239 17.53 -0.58 -11.45
C THR A 239 17.83 0.91 -11.50
N TRP A 240 17.98 1.53 -10.35
CA TRP A 240 18.29 2.95 -10.25
C TRP A 240 19.74 3.26 -10.64
N LYS A 241 20.74 2.48 -10.18
CA LYS A 241 22.16 2.64 -10.61
C LYS A 241 22.33 2.51 -12.12
N ARG A 242 21.61 1.59 -12.77
CA ARG A 242 21.66 1.44 -14.23
C ARG A 242 21.09 2.67 -14.94
N LYS A 243 19.97 3.22 -14.47
CA LYS A 243 19.35 4.44 -15.04
C LYS A 243 20.18 5.70 -14.80
N SER A 244 20.94 5.80 -13.71
CA SER A 244 21.83 6.94 -13.45
C SER A 244 23.13 6.84 -14.24
N ALA A 245 23.66 5.65 -14.46
CA ALA A 245 24.85 5.43 -15.30
C ALA A 245 24.58 5.63 -16.82
N GLU A 246 23.34 5.44 -17.26
CA GLU A 246 22.92 5.68 -18.65
C GLU A 246 22.63 7.18 -18.93
N ARG A 247 22.63 8.05 -17.91
CA ARG A 247 22.42 9.51 -18.02
C ARG A 247 23.71 10.36 -17.87
N LEU A 248 24.85 9.73 -17.66
CA LEU A 248 26.18 10.34 -17.64
C LEU A 248 26.97 9.93 -18.86
#